data_ee4bd158a723e1252c94e6287b93db0a
#
_entry.id   ee4bd158a723e1252c94e6287b93db0a
#
_cell.length_a   1.000
_cell.length_b   1.000
_cell.length_c   1.000
_cell.angle_alpha   90.00
_cell.angle_beta   90.00
_cell.angle_gamma   90.00
#
_symmetry.space_group_name_H-M   'P 1'
#
loop_
_entity.id
_entity.type
_entity.pdbx_description
1 polymer ?
#
loop_
_entity_poly.entity_id
_entity_poly.type
_entity_poly.pdbx_seq_one_letter_code
_entity_poly.pdbx_strand_id
1 'polypeptide(L)'
;MLGGVAAADVAGPASIISWIIGGSIVLFIALSFAEITGALPKSGSIVRYPHYAYGGYVGYIMGWAYLLGALTVPAVESEAILSYASTYVKGLFHTVNGVSVLTPVGILYGILLLVAFFLINWFGIRFFAKFNTVMTWIKFIIPIFTFAFLFFILNKSNFVSHGGFFPQGIGSVFYAIPTAGIVFSFLGFRQALNFGG
;
A
#
# COMPACT_ATOMS: atom_id res chain seq x y z
N MET A 1 7.90 1.71 1.02
CA MET A 1 9.11 2.48 0.62
C MET A 1 9.05 2.97 -0.83
N LEU A 2 8.59 2.15 -1.78
CA LEU A 2 8.51 2.56 -3.20
C LEU A 2 7.70 3.86 -3.42
N GLY A 3 6.54 4.00 -2.77
CA GLY A 3 5.73 5.22 -2.89
C GLY A 3 6.39 6.49 -2.34
N GLY A 4 7.21 6.37 -1.29
CA GLY A 4 7.95 7.51 -0.74
C GLY A 4 9.02 8.01 -1.70
N VAL A 5 9.78 7.10 -2.31
CA VAL A 5 10.80 7.42 -3.32
C VAL A 5 10.13 8.00 -4.55
N ALA A 6 9.09 7.34 -5.10
CA ALA A 6 8.37 7.84 -6.26
C ALA A 6 7.75 9.24 -6.03
N ALA A 7 7.23 9.52 -4.84
CA ALA A 7 6.73 10.85 -4.51
C ALA A 7 7.84 11.90 -4.44
N ALA A 8 9.01 11.53 -3.89
CA ALA A 8 10.17 12.40 -3.84
C ALA A 8 10.76 12.68 -5.22
N ASP A 9 10.78 11.69 -6.13
CA ASP A 9 11.23 11.84 -7.51
C ASP A 9 10.32 12.81 -8.29
N VAL A 10 9.01 12.82 -8.02
CA VAL A 10 8.03 13.66 -8.71
C VAL A 10 7.96 15.08 -8.12
N ALA A 11 7.98 15.23 -6.79
CA ALA A 11 7.73 16.52 -6.13
C ALA A 11 8.88 17.01 -5.24
N GLY A 12 9.97 16.25 -5.16
CA GLY A 12 11.10 16.60 -4.30
C GLY A 12 10.71 16.69 -2.82
N PRO A 13 11.27 17.63 -2.05
CA PRO A 13 10.92 17.84 -0.65
C PRO A 13 9.43 18.14 -0.43
N ALA A 14 8.77 18.78 -1.41
CA ALA A 14 7.34 19.11 -1.35
C ALA A 14 6.42 17.88 -1.37
N SER A 15 6.93 16.69 -1.65
CA SER A 15 6.18 15.43 -1.55
C SER A 15 5.54 15.21 -0.17
N ILE A 16 6.09 15.82 0.89
CA ILE A 16 5.49 15.81 2.23
C ILE A 16 4.07 16.39 2.19
N ILE A 17 3.86 17.48 1.45
CA ILE A 17 2.54 18.10 1.27
C ILE A 17 1.60 17.14 0.51
N SER A 18 2.11 16.45 -0.51
CA SER A 18 1.35 15.44 -1.26
C SER A 18 0.83 14.32 -0.35
N TRP A 19 1.66 13.86 0.60
CA TRP A 19 1.27 12.86 1.59
C TRP A 19 0.22 13.37 2.58
N ILE A 20 0.33 14.62 3.03
CA ILE A 20 -0.65 15.25 3.92
C ILE A 20 -2.00 15.39 3.21
N ILE A 21 -2.01 15.92 1.98
CA ILE A 21 -3.24 16.10 1.20
C ILE A 21 -3.86 14.75 0.87
N GLY A 22 -3.09 13.80 0.33
CA GLY A 22 -3.57 12.46 -0.01
C GLY A 22 -4.11 11.70 1.19
N GLY A 23 -3.40 11.77 2.33
CA GLY A 23 -3.84 11.18 3.59
C GLY A 23 -5.13 11.80 4.11
N SER A 24 -5.28 13.13 4.03
CA SER A 24 -6.51 13.83 4.42
C SER A 24 -7.71 13.42 3.57
N ILE A 25 -7.54 13.32 2.25
CA ILE A 25 -8.60 12.86 1.34
C ILE A 25 -9.06 11.45 1.74
N VAL A 26 -8.10 10.54 1.94
CA VAL A 26 -8.43 9.15 2.30
C VAL A 26 -9.03 9.06 3.71
N LEU A 27 -8.62 9.93 4.64
CA LEU A 27 -9.22 9.99 5.98
C LEU A 27 -10.71 10.33 5.91
N PHE A 28 -11.13 11.33 5.12
CA PHE A 28 -12.55 11.63 4.94
C PHE A 28 -13.33 10.46 4.34
N ILE A 29 -12.76 9.77 3.36
CA ILE A 29 -13.35 8.57 2.79
C ILE A 29 -13.48 7.47 3.86
N ALA A 30 -12.42 7.25 4.64
CA ALA A 30 -12.43 6.23 5.71
C ALA A 30 -13.46 6.53 6.81
N LEU A 31 -13.62 7.79 7.20
CA LEU A 31 -14.64 8.21 8.17
C LEU A 31 -16.06 7.96 7.65
N SER A 32 -16.35 8.26 6.38
CA SER A 32 -17.65 7.95 5.76
C SER A 32 -17.93 6.45 5.77
N PHE A 33 -16.94 5.62 5.46
CA PHE A 33 -17.07 4.17 5.55
C PHE A 33 -17.25 3.68 7.00
N ALA A 34 -16.56 4.28 7.96
CA ALA A 34 -16.70 3.94 9.38
C ALA A 34 -18.12 4.21 9.87
N GLU A 35 -18.73 5.33 9.47
CA GLU A 35 -20.11 5.67 9.79
C GLU A 35 -21.11 4.65 9.21
N ILE A 36 -20.96 4.32 7.91
CA ILE A 36 -21.82 3.35 7.25
C ILE A 36 -21.66 1.95 7.89
N THR A 37 -20.44 1.56 8.23
CA THR A 37 -20.16 0.26 8.86
C THR A 37 -20.71 0.21 10.29
N GLY A 38 -20.68 1.33 11.02
CA GLY A 38 -21.30 1.45 12.34
C GLY A 38 -22.83 1.32 12.27
N ALA A 39 -23.46 1.85 11.21
CA ALA A 39 -24.92 1.76 11.00
C ALA A 39 -25.34 0.38 10.47
N LEU A 40 -24.53 -0.28 9.66
CA LEU A 40 -24.81 -1.56 9.02
C LEU A 40 -23.62 -2.53 9.19
N PRO A 41 -23.42 -3.11 10.39
CA PRO A 41 -22.30 -4.01 10.66
C PRO A 41 -22.49 -5.36 9.95
N LYS A 42 -22.05 -5.44 8.71
CA LYS A 42 -22.11 -6.64 7.86
C LYS A 42 -20.76 -6.89 7.22
N SER A 43 -20.24 -8.09 7.34
CA SER A 43 -18.99 -8.47 6.65
C SER A 43 -19.14 -8.37 5.13
N GLY A 44 -18.07 -8.02 4.41
CA GLY A 44 -18.09 -7.79 2.96
C GLY A 44 -18.70 -6.42 2.58
N SER A 45 -18.61 -5.44 3.44
CA SER A 45 -19.22 -4.11 3.35
C SER A 45 -19.00 -3.40 2.00
N ILE A 46 -17.81 -3.47 1.43
CA ILE A 46 -17.48 -2.80 0.14
C ILE A 46 -18.37 -3.27 -1.01
N VAL A 47 -18.78 -4.54 -1.00
CA VAL A 47 -19.67 -5.10 -2.02
C VAL A 47 -21.13 -4.99 -1.60
N ARG A 48 -21.41 -5.20 -0.30
CA ARG A 48 -22.78 -5.23 0.21
C ARG A 48 -23.46 -3.86 0.25
N TYR A 49 -22.75 -2.81 0.62
CA TYR A 49 -23.34 -1.47 0.70
C TYR A 49 -23.83 -0.96 -0.65
N PRO A 50 -23.06 -1.05 -1.75
CA PRO A 50 -23.60 -0.77 -3.08
C PRO A 50 -24.76 -1.67 -3.51
N HIS A 51 -24.74 -2.92 -3.11
CA HIS A 51 -25.88 -3.83 -3.36
C HIS A 51 -27.17 -3.36 -2.68
N TYR A 52 -27.09 -2.95 -1.42
CA TYR A 52 -28.24 -2.45 -0.66
C TYR A 52 -28.73 -1.10 -1.17
N ALA A 53 -27.84 -0.22 -1.58
CA ALA A 53 -28.15 1.13 -2.03
C ALA A 53 -28.69 1.16 -3.48
N TYR A 54 -28.12 0.35 -4.36
CA TYR A 54 -28.35 0.43 -5.82
C TYR A 54 -28.83 -0.89 -6.45
N GLY A 55 -29.03 -1.93 -5.65
CA GLY A 55 -29.52 -3.22 -6.13
C GLY A 55 -28.44 -4.20 -6.61
N GLY A 56 -28.91 -5.38 -7.04
CA GLY A 56 -28.05 -6.53 -7.34
C GLY A 56 -27.04 -6.32 -8.47
N TYR A 57 -27.42 -5.58 -9.50
CA TYR A 57 -26.55 -5.32 -10.65
C TYR A 57 -25.30 -4.52 -10.27
N VAL A 58 -25.48 -3.43 -9.51
CA VAL A 58 -24.36 -2.63 -9.03
C VAL A 58 -23.50 -3.41 -8.04
N GLY A 59 -24.14 -4.17 -7.14
CA GLY A 59 -23.40 -5.05 -6.22
C GLY A 59 -22.57 -6.11 -6.95
N TYR A 60 -23.07 -6.67 -8.04
CA TYR A 60 -22.33 -7.62 -8.87
C TYR A 60 -21.10 -6.99 -9.52
N ILE A 61 -21.25 -5.83 -10.16
CA ILE A 61 -20.11 -5.11 -10.79
C ILE A 61 -19.06 -4.76 -9.74
N MET A 62 -19.48 -4.22 -8.60
CA MET A 62 -18.58 -3.87 -7.50
C MET A 62 -17.88 -5.10 -6.92
N GLY A 63 -18.58 -6.23 -6.83
CA GLY A 63 -18.01 -7.50 -6.39
C GLY A 63 -16.92 -8.00 -7.32
N TRP A 64 -17.13 -7.95 -8.62
CA TRP A 64 -16.13 -8.30 -9.62
C TRP A 64 -14.92 -7.35 -9.59
N ALA A 65 -15.15 -6.04 -9.56
CA ALA A 65 -14.07 -5.06 -9.47
C ALA A 65 -13.23 -5.25 -8.20
N TYR A 66 -13.89 -5.52 -7.08
CA TYR A 66 -13.21 -5.79 -5.82
C TYR A 66 -12.41 -7.10 -5.87
N LEU A 67 -12.98 -8.17 -6.41
CA LEU A 67 -12.34 -9.47 -6.55
C LEU A 67 -11.07 -9.37 -7.41
N LEU A 68 -11.16 -8.73 -8.58
CA LEU A 68 -10.01 -8.53 -9.46
C LEU A 68 -8.91 -7.74 -8.76
N GLY A 69 -9.28 -6.65 -8.07
CA GLY A 69 -8.33 -5.88 -7.28
C GLY A 69 -7.70 -6.70 -6.14
N ALA A 70 -8.48 -7.52 -5.43
CA ALA A 70 -7.97 -8.34 -4.34
C ALA A 70 -7.03 -9.46 -4.81
N LEU A 71 -7.27 -10.03 -6.00
CA LEU A 71 -6.40 -11.06 -6.58
C LEU A 71 -5.02 -10.53 -6.99
N THR A 72 -4.90 -9.24 -7.31
CA THR A 72 -3.61 -8.64 -7.69
C THR A 72 -2.72 -8.34 -6.47
N VAL A 73 -3.30 -8.12 -5.30
CA VAL A 73 -2.54 -7.73 -4.10
C VAL A 73 -1.45 -8.74 -3.70
N PRO A 74 -1.72 -10.05 -3.58
CA PRO A 74 -0.69 -11.02 -3.22
C PRO A 74 0.47 -11.06 -4.23
N ALA A 75 0.18 -10.89 -5.52
CA ALA A 75 1.20 -10.86 -6.56
C ALA A 75 2.11 -9.63 -6.41
N VAL A 76 1.53 -8.44 -6.22
CA VAL A 76 2.27 -7.20 -5.99
C VAL A 76 3.11 -7.26 -4.71
N GLU A 77 2.58 -7.82 -3.63
CA GLU A 77 3.32 -7.99 -2.37
C GLU A 77 4.48 -8.98 -2.53
N SER A 78 4.27 -10.07 -3.27
CA SER A 78 5.33 -11.04 -3.58
C SER A 78 6.45 -10.39 -4.40
N GLU A 79 6.10 -9.61 -5.42
CA GLU A 79 7.08 -8.88 -6.23
C GLU A 79 7.84 -7.84 -5.39
N ALA A 80 7.16 -7.13 -4.50
CA ALA A 80 7.80 -6.19 -3.59
C ALA A 80 8.83 -6.88 -2.67
N ILE A 81 8.48 -8.04 -2.10
CA ILE A 81 9.41 -8.85 -1.29
C ILE A 81 10.64 -9.23 -2.11
N LEU A 82 10.44 -9.74 -3.34
CA LEU A 82 11.54 -10.12 -4.22
C LEU A 82 12.40 -8.93 -4.64
N SER A 83 11.79 -7.76 -4.83
CA SER A 83 12.51 -6.51 -5.12
C SER A 83 13.47 -6.14 -4.00
N TYR A 84 13.05 -6.26 -2.73
CA TYR A 84 13.95 -6.06 -1.59
C TYR A 84 14.99 -7.19 -1.47
N ALA A 85 14.59 -8.44 -1.71
CA ALA A 85 15.50 -9.59 -1.66
C ALA A 85 16.58 -9.51 -2.74
N SER A 86 16.32 -8.86 -3.87
CA SER A 86 17.27 -8.72 -4.98
C SER A 86 18.53 -7.95 -4.61
N THR A 87 18.48 -7.16 -3.55
CA THR A 87 19.66 -6.50 -2.97
C THR A 87 20.67 -7.51 -2.44
N TYR A 88 20.20 -8.67 -1.97
CA TYR A 88 21.02 -9.72 -1.37
C TYR A 88 21.16 -10.94 -2.30
N VAL A 89 20.14 -11.25 -3.09
CA VAL A 89 20.07 -12.40 -4.00
C VAL A 89 20.08 -11.90 -5.44
N LYS A 90 21.21 -12.06 -6.10
CA LYS A 90 21.37 -11.66 -7.51
C LYS A 90 20.59 -12.59 -8.45
N GLY A 91 20.12 -12.04 -9.58
CA GLY A 91 19.47 -12.82 -10.63
C GLY A 91 17.96 -12.99 -10.50
N LEU A 92 17.31 -12.31 -9.56
CA LEU A 92 15.84 -12.30 -9.42
C LEU A 92 15.16 -11.40 -10.46
N PHE A 93 15.84 -10.33 -10.87
CA PHE A 93 15.36 -9.38 -11.87
C PHE A 93 16.36 -9.19 -13.00
N HIS A 94 15.85 -8.85 -14.17
CA HIS A 94 16.64 -8.36 -15.30
C HIS A 94 15.94 -7.14 -15.91
N THR A 95 16.69 -6.31 -16.61
CA THR A 95 16.17 -5.07 -17.20
C THR A 95 15.83 -5.32 -18.68
N VAL A 96 14.58 -5.08 -19.06
CA VAL A 96 14.10 -5.11 -20.43
C VAL A 96 13.55 -3.73 -20.78
N ASN A 97 14.13 -3.08 -21.78
CA ASN A 97 13.72 -1.73 -22.23
C ASN A 97 13.65 -0.69 -21.09
N GLY A 98 14.58 -0.77 -20.12
CA GLY A 98 14.61 0.15 -18.97
C GLY A 98 13.64 -0.22 -17.83
N VAL A 99 12.84 -1.27 -17.99
CA VAL A 99 11.92 -1.77 -16.95
C VAL A 99 12.52 -3.01 -16.30
N SER A 100 12.48 -3.06 -14.97
CA SER A 100 12.91 -4.23 -14.18
C SER A 100 11.83 -5.30 -14.23
N VAL A 101 12.15 -6.48 -14.74
CA VAL A 101 11.23 -7.60 -14.91
C VAL A 101 11.80 -8.83 -14.19
N LEU A 102 10.93 -9.65 -13.60
CA LEU A 102 11.32 -10.89 -12.95
C LEU A 102 11.94 -11.87 -13.93
N THR A 103 13.04 -12.49 -13.56
CA THR A 103 13.60 -13.64 -14.27
C THR A 103 12.75 -14.88 -14.04
N PRO A 104 12.93 -15.98 -14.84
CA PRO A 104 12.28 -17.26 -14.54
C PRO A 104 12.54 -17.75 -13.10
N VAL A 105 13.74 -17.51 -12.58
CA VAL A 105 14.10 -17.81 -11.19
C VAL A 105 13.33 -16.91 -10.22
N GLY A 106 13.22 -15.62 -10.52
CA GLY A 106 12.41 -14.67 -9.72
C GLY A 106 10.93 -15.08 -9.70
N ILE A 107 10.37 -15.49 -10.84
CA ILE A 107 8.99 -16.00 -10.93
C ILE A 107 8.81 -17.26 -10.05
N LEU A 108 9.75 -18.19 -10.09
CA LEU A 108 9.70 -19.40 -9.28
C LEU A 108 9.66 -19.04 -7.76
N TYR A 109 10.53 -18.14 -7.32
CA TYR A 109 10.51 -17.67 -5.91
C TYR A 109 9.20 -16.93 -5.58
N GLY A 110 8.66 -16.16 -6.51
CA GLY A 110 7.35 -15.51 -6.36
C GLY A 110 6.22 -16.51 -6.14
N ILE A 111 6.17 -17.57 -6.95
CA ILE A 111 5.20 -18.66 -6.81
C ILE A 111 5.37 -19.37 -5.47
N LEU A 112 6.60 -19.68 -5.07
CA LEU A 112 6.86 -20.30 -3.77
C LEU A 112 6.39 -19.43 -2.59
N LEU A 113 6.59 -18.13 -2.66
CA LEU A 113 6.07 -17.19 -1.66
C LEU A 113 4.54 -17.19 -1.62
N LEU A 114 3.87 -17.15 -2.78
CA LEU A 114 2.41 -17.22 -2.84
C LEU A 114 1.86 -18.52 -2.26
N VAL A 115 2.50 -19.65 -2.58
CA VAL A 115 2.14 -20.95 -2.02
C VAL A 115 2.37 -20.97 -0.49
N ALA A 116 3.47 -20.41 -0.01
CA ALA A 116 3.74 -20.31 1.42
C ALA A 116 2.67 -19.46 2.14
N PHE A 117 2.31 -18.30 1.59
CA PHE A 117 1.23 -17.48 2.14
C PHE A 117 -0.11 -18.19 2.13
N PHE A 118 -0.42 -18.91 1.06
CA PHE A 118 -1.64 -19.71 0.97
C PHE A 118 -1.67 -20.78 2.06
N LEU A 119 -0.60 -21.56 2.24
CA LEU A 119 -0.50 -22.60 3.26
C LEU A 119 -0.59 -22.04 4.68
N ILE A 120 0.06 -20.91 4.96
CA ILE A 120 -0.03 -20.22 6.25
C ILE A 120 -1.48 -19.82 6.54
N ASN A 121 -2.19 -19.27 5.54
CA ASN A 121 -3.60 -18.91 5.70
C ASN A 121 -4.51 -20.14 5.86
N TRP A 122 -4.23 -21.22 5.13
CA TRP A 122 -5.06 -22.43 5.16
C TRP A 122 -4.97 -23.19 6.50
N PHE A 123 -3.73 -23.39 6.99
CA PHE A 123 -3.50 -24.21 8.18
C PHE A 123 -3.36 -23.40 9.47
N GLY A 124 -3.17 -22.11 9.38
CA GLY A 124 -2.60 -21.33 10.47
C GLY A 124 -3.43 -20.16 11.01
N ILE A 125 -4.77 -20.11 10.84
CA ILE A 125 -5.56 -18.94 11.29
C ILE A 125 -5.29 -18.58 12.77
N ARG A 126 -5.19 -19.57 13.67
CA ARG A 126 -4.91 -19.30 15.09
C ARG A 126 -3.45 -18.94 15.35
N PHE A 127 -2.52 -19.57 14.65
CA PHE A 127 -1.09 -19.26 14.71
C PHE A 127 -0.82 -17.91 14.05
N PHE A 128 -1.46 -17.67 12.91
CA PHE A 128 -1.37 -16.41 12.18
C PHE A 128 -1.89 -15.21 12.99
N ALA A 129 -2.94 -15.37 13.79
CA ALA A 129 -3.43 -14.30 14.65
C ALA A 129 -2.39 -13.86 15.68
N LYS A 130 -1.72 -14.81 16.37
CA LYS A 130 -0.62 -14.48 17.30
C LYS A 130 0.58 -13.89 16.59
N PHE A 131 1.00 -14.48 15.48
CA PHE A 131 2.10 -14.00 14.65
C PHE A 131 1.81 -12.61 14.10
N ASN A 132 0.59 -12.36 13.61
CA ASN A 132 0.18 -11.06 13.10
C ASN A 132 0.22 -9.97 14.18
N THR A 133 -0.13 -10.29 15.43
CA THR A 133 -0.01 -9.34 16.55
C THR A 133 1.44 -8.90 16.75
N VAL A 134 2.37 -9.85 16.80
CA VAL A 134 3.81 -9.55 16.95
C VAL A 134 4.32 -8.74 15.75
N MET A 135 3.97 -9.17 14.53
CA MET A 135 4.34 -8.45 13.31
C MET A 135 3.75 -7.04 13.26
N THR A 136 2.55 -6.84 13.78
CA THR A 136 1.93 -5.52 13.85
C THR A 136 2.72 -4.58 14.76
N TRP A 137 3.15 -5.04 15.93
CA TRP A 137 4.03 -4.24 16.79
C TRP A 137 5.36 -3.89 16.12
N ILE A 138 5.98 -4.86 15.45
CA ILE A 138 7.23 -4.63 14.70
C ILE A 138 7.00 -3.60 13.57
N LYS A 139 5.89 -3.70 12.83
CA LYS A 139 5.52 -2.76 11.77
C LYS A 139 5.28 -1.33 12.27
N PHE A 140 4.91 -1.14 13.54
CA PHE A 140 4.81 0.19 14.14
C PHE A 140 6.13 0.66 14.73
N ILE A 141 6.83 -0.19 15.47
CA ILE A 141 8.06 0.17 16.18
C ILE A 141 9.16 0.58 15.19
N ILE A 142 9.38 -0.23 14.12
CA ILE A 142 10.47 0.05 13.16
C ILE A 142 10.28 1.40 12.46
N PRO A 143 9.13 1.73 11.85
CA PRO A 143 8.94 3.03 11.22
C PRO A 143 9.02 4.20 12.20
N ILE A 144 8.46 4.07 13.40
CA ILE A 144 8.53 5.12 14.42
C ILE A 144 9.98 5.37 14.84
N PHE A 145 10.74 4.30 15.11
CA PHE A 145 12.14 4.41 15.47
C PHE A 145 12.98 5.00 14.31
N THR A 146 12.74 4.54 13.09
CA THR A 146 13.40 5.06 11.88
C THR A 146 13.07 6.54 11.69
N PHE A 147 11.82 6.94 11.84
CA PHE A 147 11.41 8.34 11.76
C PHE A 147 12.11 9.20 12.83
N ALA A 148 12.07 8.74 14.09
CA ALA A 148 12.73 9.44 15.19
C ALA A 148 14.22 9.61 14.93
N PHE A 149 14.91 8.54 14.53
CA PHE A 149 16.33 8.57 14.22
C PHE A 149 16.64 9.53 13.07
N LEU A 150 15.91 9.44 11.96
CA LEU A 150 16.08 10.33 10.80
C LEU A 150 15.77 11.79 11.14
N PHE A 151 14.83 12.03 12.05
CA PHE A 151 14.50 13.38 12.51
C PHE A 151 15.68 14.05 13.23
N PHE A 152 16.44 13.30 14.05
CA PHE A 152 17.62 13.83 14.75
C PHE A 152 18.79 14.14 13.83
N ILE A 153 18.93 13.43 12.69
CA ILE A 153 20.00 13.68 11.70
C ILE A 153 19.55 14.55 10.53
N LEU A 154 18.32 15.08 10.60
CA LEU A 154 17.73 15.87 9.53
C LEU A 154 18.52 17.16 9.31
N ASN A 155 19.05 17.34 8.10
CA ASN A 155 19.72 18.56 7.69
C ASN A 155 18.72 19.47 6.94
N LYS A 156 18.50 20.67 7.49
CA LYS A 156 17.58 21.66 6.89
C LYS A 156 17.99 22.06 5.47
N SER A 157 19.29 21.98 5.14
CA SER A 157 19.76 22.27 3.78
C SER A 157 19.19 21.31 2.73
N ASN A 158 18.83 20.08 3.10
CA ASN A 158 18.24 19.10 2.18
C ASN A 158 16.91 19.57 1.57
N PHE A 159 16.22 20.51 2.22
CA PHE A 159 14.96 21.07 1.72
C PHE A 159 15.15 22.17 0.67
N VAL A 160 16.38 22.71 0.54
CA VAL A 160 16.65 23.87 -0.34
C VAL A 160 17.81 23.68 -1.31
N SER A 161 18.71 22.72 -1.05
CA SER A 161 19.96 22.55 -1.80
C SER A 161 19.78 22.00 -3.23
N HIS A 162 18.63 21.38 -3.55
CA HIS A 162 18.39 20.72 -4.83
C HIS A 162 17.24 21.40 -5.62
N GLY A 163 17.31 22.71 -5.77
CA GLY A 163 16.29 23.50 -6.51
C GLY A 163 15.16 24.06 -5.64
N GLY A 164 15.36 24.09 -4.31
CA GLY A 164 14.39 24.61 -3.36
C GLY A 164 13.35 23.58 -2.90
N PHE A 165 12.38 24.04 -2.14
CA PHE A 165 11.31 23.16 -1.60
C PHE A 165 10.37 22.63 -2.68
N PHE A 166 10.14 23.40 -3.74
CA PHE A 166 9.32 23.06 -4.91
C PHE A 166 10.16 22.99 -6.19
N PRO A 167 11.09 22.04 -6.35
CA PRO A 167 12.01 22.03 -7.49
C PRO A 167 11.30 21.87 -8.85
N GLN A 168 10.12 21.24 -8.85
CA GLN A 168 9.30 21.00 -10.04
C GLN A 168 8.00 21.82 -10.03
N GLY A 169 7.93 22.86 -9.18
CA GLY A 169 6.76 23.73 -9.02
C GLY A 169 5.65 23.10 -8.16
N ILE A 170 4.67 23.94 -7.79
CA ILE A 170 3.58 23.52 -6.89
C ILE A 170 2.65 22.47 -7.54
N GLY A 171 2.55 22.43 -8.87
CA GLY A 171 1.74 21.48 -9.61
C GLY A 171 2.21 20.02 -9.41
N SER A 172 3.52 19.80 -9.18
CA SER A 172 4.09 18.48 -8.94
C SER A 172 3.55 17.85 -7.67
N VAL A 173 3.18 18.64 -6.67
CA VAL A 173 2.57 18.16 -5.41
C VAL A 173 1.25 17.45 -5.69
N PHE A 174 0.38 18.04 -6.50
CA PHE A 174 -0.90 17.44 -6.87
C PHE A 174 -0.74 16.27 -7.84
N TYR A 175 0.22 16.38 -8.75
CA TYR A 175 0.53 15.29 -9.69
C TYR A 175 1.12 14.04 -8.99
N ALA A 176 1.90 14.21 -7.94
CA ALA A 176 2.44 13.11 -7.16
C ALA A 176 1.36 12.26 -6.44
N ILE A 177 0.21 12.86 -6.08
CA ILE A 177 -0.84 12.16 -5.33
C ILE A 177 -1.34 10.90 -6.06
N PRO A 178 -1.78 10.96 -7.33
CA PRO A 178 -2.18 9.78 -8.09
C PRO A 178 -0.97 9.00 -8.63
N THR A 179 0.07 9.67 -9.15
CA THR A 179 1.14 9.00 -9.91
C THR A 179 2.14 8.26 -9.05
N ALA A 180 2.43 8.76 -7.85
CA ALA A 180 3.31 8.08 -6.90
C ALA A 180 2.58 7.05 -6.00
N GLY A 181 1.29 6.81 -6.25
CA GLY A 181 0.51 5.82 -5.50
C GLY A 181 0.22 6.21 -4.04
N ILE A 182 0.26 7.52 -3.70
CA ILE A 182 0.04 8.00 -2.33
C ILE A 182 -1.34 7.57 -1.82
N VAL A 183 -2.40 7.77 -2.60
CA VAL A 183 -3.77 7.36 -2.23
C VAL A 183 -3.85 5.86 -2.02
N PHE A 184 -3.20 5.06 -2.88
CA PHE A 184 -3.18 3.60 -2.76
C PHE A 184 -2.50 3.13 -1.47
N SER A 185 -1.49 3.85 -0.99
CA SER A 185 -0.77 3.51 0.25
C SER A 185 -1.66 3.58 1.50
N PHE A 186 -2.74 4.36 1.46
CA PHE A 186 -3.68 4.50 2.57
C PHE A 186 -4.90 3.58 2.50
N LEU A 187 -5.08 2.79 1.43
CA LEU A 187 -6.29 1.97 1.22
C LEU A 187 -6.41 0.76 2.17
N GLY A 188 -5.45 0.52 3.04
CA GLY A 188 -5.45 -0.59 4.00
C GLY A 188 -6.68 -0.62 4.94
N PHE A 189 -7.30 0.53 5.23
CA PHE A 189 -8.50 0.59 6.05
C PHE A 189 -9.66 -0.26 5.53
N ARG A 190 -9.75 -0.49 4.21
CA ARG A 190 -10.78 -1.33 3.58
C ARG A 190 -10.76 -2.77 4.07
N GLN A 191 -9.59 -3.27 4.48
CA GLN A 191 -9.45 -4.62 5.04
C GLN A 191 -10.25 -4.75 6.35
N ALA A 192 -10.16 -3.74 7.23
CA ALA A 192 -10.90 -3.72 8.49
C ALA A 192 -12.42 -3.71 8.27
N LEU A 193 -12.91 -2.99 7.26
CA LEU A 193 -14.33 -2.90 6.92
C LEU A 193 -14.92 -4.25 6.47
N ASN A 194 -14.13 -5.09 5.83
CA ASN A 194 -14.59 -6.40 5.36
C ASN A 194 -14.80 -7.40 6.50
N PHE A 195 -14.17 -7.19 7.65
CA PHE A 195 -14.30 -8.03 8.84
C PHE A 195 -15.26 -7.44 9.90
N GLY A 196 -15.89 -6.30 9.63
CA GLY A 196 -16.75 -5.56 10.54
C GLY A 196 -18.18 -6.16 10.66
N GLY A 197 -18.30 -7.47 10.84
CA GLY A 197 -19.61 -8.11 11.02
C GLY A 197 -19.58 -9.32 11.94
#